data_e0fd684dcf59b81f152d6ab95aa97e6d
#
_entry.id   e0fd684dcf59b81f152d6ab95aa97e6d
#
_cell.length_a   1.000
_cell.length_b   1.000
_cell.length_c   1.000
_cell.angle_alpha   90.00
_cell.angle_beta   90.00
_cell.angle_gamma   90.00
#
_symmetry.space_group_name_H-M   'P 1'
#
loop_
_entity.id
_entity.type
_entity.pdbx_description
1 polymer ?
#
loop_
_entity_poly.entity_id
_entity_poly.type
_entity_poly.pdbx_seq_one_letter_code
_entity_poly.pdbx_strand_id
1 'polypeptide(L)'
;MTFYGWSFTNEETVEPSTLGIVRFALSGVVLLPLAVYLSVCARLSAAARARRLAALRLVGLSKKGVQRVNAAETVTAALLGAVLGLCIYAAANQLISRVGLPGFRWYPSDGSLSLAATFVCLIGCPALAWFAGSVGARKAATNPLAVRRSAVEKPPAKWGLVPLLPGLGIITGYCVAGATGHVPRDTSLSSILMPLAVVLVGVGLVLSLPILSRSLARAVACTSRSLSLGLAMRRNEAEPGGALRVATGLVLLVYAASLAQGVLIELDQVSKNTSPVQSYRLSLDGVTEDRQREFEAVGGIRGHGVEARSWRNRETEFPPMISAVIATCSQLRGMVPDIGRCTDGRPFRVVNPQETYNDDSKPGASFPFHLSNEQGEQRVMNVQVPTQKVIFHDEPGLSALSSGDVVVPPSFLPDGFRPEGASLTMVSSSAPQTVRAVLDDIGGVDPTARVMTPGVVVDALQQITVVKTILAMGMVLGLIIGVAAYLVAATDRAVERRPQVTALSLLGARPRTLRAVQVAQVVLPLAVGLVLAVVAGKAAESSYLVTGGGEVFWDGAGVPLLLACALGVVAVAAVGSLPLIGRRIDPELIRRD
;
A
#
# COMPACT_ATOMS: atom_id res chain seq x y z
N MET A 1 -1.99 -19.96 7.97
CA MET A 1 -2.78 -18.87 8.57
C MET A 1 -4.25 -19.22 8.42
N THR A 2 -4.93 -19.56 9.49
CA THR A 2 -6.38 -19.76 9.50
C THR A 2 -7.02 -18.41 9.81
N PHE A 3 -7.59 -17.77 8.79
CA PHE A 3 -8.44 -16.62 9.02
C PHE A 3 -9.79 -17.12 9.54
N TYR A 4 -10.38 -16.43 10.52
CA TYR A 4 -11.70 -16.77 11.04
C TYR A 4 -12.73 -16.79 9.89
N GLY A 5 -13.29 -17.98 9.62
CA GLY A 5 -14.32 -18.20 8.62
C GLY A 5 -13.86 -18.74 7.26
N TRP A 6 -12.55 -18.88 6.99
CA TRP A 6 -12.04 -19.42 5.73
C TRP A 6 -10.83 -20.30 5.98
N SER A 7 -10.92 -21.58 5.69
CA SER A 7 -9.76 -22.46 5.64
C SER A 7 -9.05 -22.24 4.30
N PHE A 8 -8.01 -21.42 4.32
CA PHE A 8 -7.12 -21.36 3.16
C PHE A 8 -6.26 -22.62 3.12
N THR A 9 -6.41 -23.41 2.09
CA THR A 9 -5.41 -24.39 1.69
C THR A 9 -4.09 -23.63 1.43
N ASN A 10 -2.96 -24.25 1.63
CA ASN A 10 -1.57 -23.78 1.57
C ASN A 10 -1.18 -22.80 0.41
N GLU A 11 -2.11 -22.21 -0.27
CA GLU A 11 -1.90 -21.21 -1.29
C GLU A 11 -1.64 -19.86 -0.63
N GLU A 12 -0.58 -19.20 -1.04
CA GLU A 12 -0.24 -17.87 -0.56
C GLU A 12 -1.37 -16.91 -0.92
N THR A 13 -2.02 -16.33 0.08
CA THR A 13 -3.19 -15.43 -0.08
C THR A 13 -2.86 -14.17 -0.87
N VAL A 14 -1.58 -13.86 -1.02
CA VAL A 14 -1.06 -12.70 -1.76
C VAL A 14 0.10 -13.19 -2.60
N GLU A 15 0.03 -12.98 -3.89
CA GLU A 15 1.10 -13.34 -4.82
C GLU A 15 2.44 -12.75 -4.38
N PRO A 16 3.56 -13.51 -4.43
CA PRO A 16 4.88 -13.06 -3.96
C PRO A 16 5.35 -11.74 -4.58
N SER A 17 5.01 -11.49 -5.83
CA SER A 17 5.26 -10.24 -6.55
C SER A 17 4.56 -9.05 -5.89
N THR A 18 3.28 -9.17 -5.63
CA THR A 18 2.44 -8.16 -4.96
C THR A 18 2.91 -7.92 -3.53
N LEU A 19 3.29 -8.98 -2.81
CA LEU A 19 3.84 -8.88 -1.45
C LEU A 19 5.16 -8.09 -1.44
N GLY A 20 6.01 -8.26 -2.46
CA GLY A 20 7.23 -7.47 -2.65
C GLY A 20 6.94 -5.98 -2.80
N ILE A 21 5.99 -5.62 -3.64
CA ILE A 21 5.56 -4.23 -3.89
C ILE A 21 4.98 -3.60 -2.62
N VAL A 22 4.09 -4.31 -1.93
CA VAL A 22 3.49 -3.85 -0.67
C VAL A 22 4.54 -3.64 0.42
N ARG A 23 5.49 -4.57 0.57
CA ARG A 23 6.63 -4.42 1.51
C ARG A 23 7.48 -3.21 1.17
N PHE A 24 7.77 -2.97 -0.10
CA PHE A 24 8.52 -1.79 -0.55
C PHE A 24 7.77 -0.49 -0.24
N ALA A 25 6.49 -0.40 -0.61
CA ALA A 25 5.64 0.77 -0.34
C ALA A 25 5.51 1.05 1.17
N LEU A 26 5.22 0.02 1.96
CA LEU A 26 5.09 0.13 3.41
C LEU A 26 6.41 0.55 4.08
N SER A 27 7.53 -0.03 3.62
CA SER A 27 8.86 0.36 4.10
C SER A 27 9.13 1.84 3.83
N GLY A 28 8.80 2.33 2.64
CA GLY A 28 8.92 3.75 2.30
C GLY A 28 8.07 4.65 3.21
N VAL A 29 6.80 4.28 3.40
CA VAL A 29 5.85 5.07 4.19
C VAL A 29 6.22 5.12 5.68
N VAL A 30 6.79 4.07 6.23
CA VAL A 30 7.09 3.99 7.68
C VAL A 30 8.56 4.31 7.98
N LEU A 31 9.51 3.71 7.26
CA LEU A 31 10.94 3.86 7.58
C LEU A 31 11.49 5.24 7.26
N LEU A 32 11.00 5.92 6.21
CA LEU A 32 11.48 7.25 5.88
C LEU A 32 11.11 8.30 6.95
N PRO A 33 9.83 8.44 7.39
CA PRO A 33 9.49 9.32 8.50
C PRO A 33 10.21 8.94 9.80
N LEU A 34 10.39 7.65 10.07
CA LEU A 34 11.10 7.17 11.25
C LEU A 34 12.58 7.58 11.23
N ALA A 35 13.26 7.45 10.09
CA ALA A 35 14.65 7.86 9.93
C ALA A 35 14.81 9.38 10.14
N VAL A 36 13.88 10.17 9.60
CA VAL A 36 13.84 11.62 9.82
C VAL A 36 13.60 11.94 11.29
N TYR A 37 12.65 11.28 11.93
CA TYR A 37 12.36 11.45 13.36
C TYR A 37 13.57 11.16 14.22
N LEU A 38 14.23 10.02 14.00
CA LEU A 38 15.47 9.66 14.71
C LEU A 38 16.59 10.68 14.50
N SER A 39 16.75 11.18 13.25
CA SER A 39 17.72 12.22 12.92
C SER A 39 17.45 13.53 13.67
N VAL A 40 16.19 13.92 13.78
CA VAL A 40 15.76 15.10 14.55
C VAL A 40 16.02 14.91 16.03
N CYS A 41 15.60 13.80 16.62
CA CYS A 41 15.81 13.49 18.05
C CYS A 41 17.30 13.40 18.40
N ALA A 42 18.13 12.80 17.55
CA ALA A 42 19.58 12.73 17.78
C ALA A 42 20.25 14.11 17.83
N ARG A 43 19.79 15.06 17.01
CA ARG A 43 20.34 16.44 17.00
C ARG A 43 19.88 17.27 18.18
N LEU A 44 18.61 17.19 18.55
CA LEU A 44 18.03 17.82 19.72
C LEU A 44 18.84 17.52 20.98
N SER A 45 19.01 16.25 21.21
CA SER A 45 19.79 15.78 22.35
C SER A 45 21.27 16.17 22.26
N ALA A 46 21.83 16.36 21.05
CA ALA A 46 23.22 16.76 20.87
C ALA A 46 23.50 18.20 21.30
N ALA A 47 22.62 19.15 20.99
CA ALA A 47 22.78 20.56 21.35
C ALA A 47 22.66 20.80 22.87
N ALA A 48 21.63 20.21 23.50
CA ALA A 48 21.44 20.29 24.96
C ALA A 48 22.60 19.59 25.71
N ARG A 49 23.06 18.45 25.22
CA ARG A 49 24.18 17.70 25.80
C ARG A 49 25.51 18.36 25.54
N ALA A 50 25.72 19.05 24.41
CA ALA A 50 27.01 19.70 24.12
C ALA A 50 27.40 20.70 25.21
N ARG A 51 26.45 21.51 25.73
CA ARG A 51 26.69 22.45 26.84
C ARG A 51 27.06 21.70 28.14
N ARG A 52 26.32 20.65 28.47
CA ARG A 52 26.55 19.83 29.67
C ARG A 52 27.89 19.06 29.60
N LEU A 53 28.20 18.49 28.41
CA LEU A 53 29.45 17.78 28.17
C LEU A 53 30.66 18.73 28.16
N ALA A 54 30.49 19.97 27.68
CA ALA A 54 31.51 21.02 27.76
C ALA A 54 31.80 21.40 29.23
N ALA A 55 30.74 21.57 30.05
CA ALA A 55 30.91 21.83 31.50
C ALA A 55 31.63 20.68 32.19
N LEU A 56 31.30 19.44 31.93
CA LEU A 56 31.99 18.26 32.49
C LEU A 56 33.48 18.21 32.08
N ARG A 57 33.82 18.68 30.89
CA ARG A 57 35.22 18.79 30.46
C ARG A 57 35.98 19.90 31.21
N LEU A 58 35.33 21.02 31.50
CA LEU A 58 35.93 22.10 32.29
C LEU A 58 36.21 21.68 33.72
N VAL A 59 35.41 20.72 34.25
CA VAL A 59 35.62 20.10 35.59
C VAL A 59 36.72 19.03 35.55
N GLY A 60 37.32 18.72 34.36
CA GLY A 60 38.49 17.83 34.26
C GLY A 60 38.20 16.42 33.73
N LEU A 61 36.98 16.10 33.26
CA LEU A 61 36.72 14.80 32.67
C LEU A 61 37.48 14.61 31.34
N SER A 62 38.10 13.44 31.18
CA SER A 62 38.80 13.07 29.93
C SER A 62 37.80 12.91 28.75
N LYS A 63 38.30 13.08 27.50
CA LYS A 63 37.49 12.85 26.28
C LYS A 63 36.78 11.50 26.31
N LYS A 64 37.43 10.44 26.72
CA LYS A 64 36.88 9.07 26.84
C LYS A 64 35.80 8.99 27.92
N GLY A 65 35.98 9.68 29.05
CA GLY A 65 35.00 9.76 30.13
C GLY A 65 33.70 10.41 29.68
N VAL A 66 33.80 11.57 29.01
CA VAL A 66 32.64 12.28 28.43
C VAL A 66 31.89 11.43 27.40
N GLN A 67 32.61 10.71 26.53
CA GLN A 67 31.99 9.82 25.55
C GLN A 67 31.26 8.65 26.21
N ARG A 68 31.84 8.06 27.29
CA ARG A 68 31.17 6.96 28.03
C ARG A 68 29.89 7.43 28.71
N VAL A 69 29.90 8.59 29.35
CA VAL A 69 28.70 9.17 29.98
C VAL A 69 27.62 9.41 28.96
N ASN A 70 27.96 10.03 27.81
CA ASN A 70 27.01 10.27 26.75
C ASN A 70 26.48 8.95 26.13
N ALA A 71 27.35 7.95 25.95
CA ALA A 71 26.95 6.65 25.45
C ALA A 71 26.00 5.93 26.42
N ALA A 72 26.30 5.93 27.69
CA ALA A 72 25.45 5.32 28.71
C ALA A 72 24.07 5.96 28.76
N GLU A 73 23.98 7.30 28.75
CA GLU A 73 22.71 8.03 28.75
C GLU A 73 21.86 7.75 27.49
N THR A 74 22.49 7.69 26.30
CA THR A 74 21.76 7.41 25.06
C THR A 74 21.33 5.95 24.96
N VAL A 75 22.18 5.02 25.34
CA VAL A 75 21.87 3.58 25.26
C VAL A 75 20.79 3.20 26.27
N THR A 76 20.84 3.70 27.50
CA THR A 76 19.80 3.44 28.51
C THR A 76 18.44 4.00 28.10
N ALA A 77 18.40 5.24 27.58
CA ALA A 77 17.16 5.83 27.09
C ALA A 77 16.59 5.05 25.89
N ALA A 78 17.44 4.64 24.95
CA ALA A 78 17.03 3.85 23.78
C ALA A 78 16.55 2.45 24.17
N LEU A 79 17.20 1.81 25.15
CA LEU A 79 16.80 0.49 25.66
C LEU A 79 15.43 0.56 26.35
N LEU A 80 15.22 1.57 27.21
CA LEU A 80 13.91 1.79 27.84
C LEU A 80 12.83 2.06 26.81
N GLY A 81 13.13 2.86 25.79
CA GLY A 81 12.22 3.10 24.66
C GLY A 81 11.91 1.83 23.85
N ALA A 82 12.91 0.98 23.60
CA ALA A 82 12.72 -0.28 22.90
C ALA A 82 11.85 -1.26 23.70
N VAL A 83 12.11 -1.40 25.00
CA VAL A 83 11.28 -2.25 25.88
C VAL A 83 9.85 -1.74 25.94
N LEU A 84 9.66 -0.44 26.15
CA LEU A 84 8.32 0.16 26.16
C LEU A 84 7.59 -0.04 24.83
N GLY A 85 8.31 0.14 23.71
CA GLY A 85 7.77 -0.09 22.36
C GLY A 85 7.33 -1.54 22.15
N LEU A 86 8.12 -2.51 22.61
CA LEU A 86 7.76 -3.94 22.58
C LEU A 86 6.53 -4.25 23.43
N CYS A 87 6.42 -3.66 24.62
CA CYS A 87 5.24 -3.81 25.48
C CYS A 87 3.98 -3.22 24.83
N ILE A 88 4.10 -2.02 24.24
CA ILE A 88 2.99 -1.38 23.51
C ILE A 88 2.58 -2.23 22.30
N TYR A 89 3.55 -2.76 21.55
CA TYR A 89 3.28 -3.63 20.42
C TYR A 89 2.52 -4.90 20.85
N ALA A 90 2.99 -5.58 21.90
CA ALA A 90 2.35 -6.77 22.42
C ALA A 90 0.90 -6.49 22.88
N ALA A 91 0.69 -5.39 23.60
CA ALA A 91 -0.63 -4.96 24.04
C ALA A 91 -1.54 -4.61 22.84
N ALA A 92 -1.02 -3.86 21.86
CA ALA A 92 -1.74 -3.50 20.64
C ALA A 92 -2.10 -4.75 19.81
N ASN A 93 -1.17 -5.70 19.66
CA ASN A 93 -1.43 -6.97 18.97
C ASN A 93 -2.56 -7.75 19.63
N GLN A 94 -2.57 -7.87 20.96
CA GLN A 94 -3.63 -8.51 21.72
C GLN A 94 -5.00 -7.82 21.57
N LEU A 95 -5.00 -6.49 21.58
CA LEU A 95 -6.24 -5.71 21.46
C LEU A 95 -6.81 -5.77 20.04
N ILE A 96 -5.98 -5.49 19.04
CA ILE A 96 -6.41 -5.39 17.64
C ILE A 96 -6.80 -6.77 17.09
N SER A 97 -6.08 -7.85 17.48
CA SER A 97 -6.46 -9.21 17.06
C SER A 97 -7.84 -9.65 17.55
N ARG A 98 -8.30 -9.15 18.72
CA ARG A 98 -9.66 -9.42 19.24
C ARG A 98 -10.74 -8.65 18.47
N VAL A 99 -10.47 -7.42 18.11
CA VAL A 99 -11.42 -6.56 17.36
C VAL A 99 -11.44 -6.93 15.88
N GLY A 100 -10.29 -7.32 15.33
CA GLY A 100 -10.07 -7.50 13.91
C GLY A 100 -9.95 -6.18 13.16
N LEU A 101 -9.48 -6.28 11.93
CA LEU A 101 -9.44 -5.16 10.98
C LEU A 101 -10.34 -5.49 9.79
N PRO A 102 -10.84 -4.50 9.05
CA PRO A 102 -11.66 -4.78 7.87
C PRO A 102 -10.96 -5.74 6.90
N GLY A 103 -11.57 -6.90 6.66
CA GLY A 103 -11.02 -7.96 5.80
C GLY A 103 -9.82 -8.72 6.37
N PHE A 104 -9.41 -8.46 7.62
CA PHE A 104 -8.21 -9.08 8.17
C PHE A 104 -8.36 -9.40 9.67
N ARG A 105 -8.28 -10.69 10.00
CA ARG A 105 -8.23 -11.19 11.38
C ARG A 105 -7.08 -12.16 11.52
N TRP A 106 -6.41 -12.15 12.65
CA TRP A 106 -5.30 -13.05 12.95
C TRP A 106 -5.33 -13.49 14.41
N TYR A 107 -4.66 -14.60 14.70
CA TYR A 107 -4.44 -14.99 16.09
C TYR A 107 -3.30 -14.15 16.69
N PRO A 108 -3.37 -13.84 18.00
CA PRO A 108 -2.29 -13.10 18.67
C PRO A 108 -0.90 -13.73 18.49
N SER A 109 -0.83 -15.08 18.35
CA SER A 109 0.40 -15.83 18.07
C SER A 109 1.03 -15.46 16.72
N ASP A 110 0.21 -15.24 15.68
CA ASP A 110 0.67 -14.98 14.33
C ASP A 110 1.26 -13.57 14.19
N GLY A 111 0.74 -12.62 14.98
CA GLY A 111 1.28 -11.27 15.12
C GLY A 111 2.42 -11.18 16.13
N SER A 112 2.91 -12.29 16.69
CA SER A 112 4.02 -12.25 17.63
C SER A 112 5.34 -11.93 16.90
N LEU A 113 6.18 -11.12 17.56
CA LEU A 113 7.50 -10.81 17.03
C LEU A 113 8.39 -12.07 17.07
N SER A 114 9.06 -12.36 15.96
CA SER A 114 10.09 -13.37 15.93
C SER A 114 11.22 -13.02 16.90
N LEU A 115 11.92 -14.02 17.42
CA LEU A 115 13.10 -13.80 18.28
C LEU A 115 14.13 -12.89 17.59
N ALA A 116 14.36 -13.08 16.29
CA ALA A 116 15.26 -12.23 15.51
C ALA A 116 14.82 -10.76 15.49
N ALA A 117 13.53 -10.48 15.25
CA ALA A 117 12.99 -9.12 15.27
C ALA A 117 13.09 -8.47 16.66
N THR A 118 12.84 -9.25 17.72
CA THR A 118 12.99 -8.80 19.11
C THR A 118 14.44 -8.42 19.42
N PHE A 119 15.40 -9.26 19.01
CA PHE A 119 16.83 -8.95 19.15
C PHE A 119 17.25 -7.72 18.36
N VAL A 120 16.76 -7.58 17.11
CA VAL A 120 17.03 -6.38 16.29
C VAL A 120 16.49 -5.12 16.98
N CYS A 121 15.31 -5.16 17.59
CA CYS A 121 14.78 -4.01 18.35
C CYS A 121 15.61 -3.72 19.60
N LEU A 122 15.94 -4.74 20.41
CA LEU A 122 16.62 -4.55 21.70
C LEU A 122 18.12 -4.19 21.56
N ILE A 123 18.77 -4.60 20.48
CA ILE A 123 20.19 -4.33 20.25
C ILE A 123 20.36 -3.25 19.19
N GLY A 124 19.59 -3.31 18.08
CA GLY A 124 19.72 -2.39 16.96
C GLY A 124 19.35 -0.96 17.30
N CYS A 125 18.24 -0.73 18.03
CA CYS A 125 17.85 0.61 18.43
C CYS A 125 18.88 1.28 19.36
N PRO A 126 19.38 0.65 20.44
CA PRO A 126 20.46 1.20 21.24
C PRO A 126 21.78 1.39 20.48
N ALA A 127 22.12 0.49 19.56
CA ALA A 127 23.31 0.62 18.73
C ALA A 127 23.22 1.83 17.79
N LEU A 128 22.08 2.04 17.14
CA LEU A 128 21.81 3.23 16.31
C LEU A 128 21.84 4.52 17.14
N ALA A 129 21.27 4.50 18.34
CA ALA A 129 21.27 5.64 19.24
C ALA A 129 22.70 5.97 19.72
N TRP A 130 23.51 4.96 20.03
CA TRP A 130 24.91 5.12 20.37
C TRP A 130 25.72 5.71 19.21
N PHE A 131 25.51 5.19 17.99
CA PHE A 131 26.18 5.69 16.79
C PHE A 131 25.82 7.15 16.52
N ALA A 132 24.52 7.49 16.48
CA ALA A 132 24.04 8.85 16.28
C ALA A 132 24.54 9.83 17.36
N GLY A 133 24.51 9.40 18.63
CA GLY A 133 25.02 10.17 19.77
C GLY A 133 26.54 10.37 19.72
N SER A 134 27.30 9.36 19.30
CA SER A 134 28.76 9.44 19.21
C SER A 134 29.25 10.42 18.15
N VAL A 135 28.56 10.48 17.00
CA VAL A 135 28.88 11.44 15.92
C VAL A 135 28.65 12.89 16.38
N GLY A 136 27.54 13.14 17.09
CA GLY A 136 27.26 14.46 17.67
C GLY A 136 28.30 14.88 18.75
N ALA A 137 28.63 13.96 19.62
CA ALA A 137 29.60 14.20 20.73
C ALA A 137 31.05 14.44 20.23
N ARG A 138 31.46 13.81 19.14
CA ARG A 138 32.79 14.05 18.54
C ARG A 138 33.00 15.50 18.15
N LYS A 139 32.02 16.14 17.52
CA LYS A 139 32.06 17.55 17.10
C LYS A 139 32.15 18.51 18.31
N ALA A 140 31.37 18.25 19.38
CA ALA A 140 31.39 19.04 20.59
C ALA A 140 32.68 18.84 21.41
N ALA A 141 33.30 17.65 21.34
CA ALA A 141 34.49 17.31 22.05
C ALA A 141 35.79 17.88 21.44
N THR A 142 35.77 18.23 20.13
CA THR A 142 36.97 18.78 19.47
C THR A 142 37.18 20.28 19.70
N ASN A 143 36.12 21.08 19.86
CA ASN A 143 36.21 22.53 20.08
C ASN A 143 35.19 23.02 21.12
N PRO A 144 35.46 22.94 22.41
CA PRO A 144 34.54 23.34 23.49
C PRO A 144 34.26 24.85 23.48
N LEU A 145 35.17 25.69 23.00
CA LEU A 145 35.00 27.15 22.89
C LEU A 145 34.28 27.59 21.63
N ALA A 146 34.22 26.76 20.59
CA ALA A 146 33.53 27.08 19.34
C ALA A 146 32.01 26.94 19.45
N VAL A 147 31.48 26.38 20.55
CA VAL A 147 30.03 26.26 20.80
C VAL A 147 29.34 27.64 20.92
N ARG A 148 30.10 28.68 21.22
CA ARG A 148 29.61 30.06 21.38
C ARG A 148 29.57 30.87 20.07
N ARG A 149 30.30 30.47 19.02
CA ARG A 149 30.20 31.10 17.71
C ARG A 149 29.17 30.35 16.89
N SER A 150 28.00 30.96 16.71
CA SER A 150 27.04 30.57 15.67
C SER A 150 27.80 30.53 14.35
N ALA A 151 28.23 29.35 13.92
CA ALA A 151 28.80 29.16 12.61
C ALA A 151 27.71 29.54 11.61
N VAL A 152 27.96 30.61 10.83
CA VAL A 152 27.13 30.95 9.68
C VAL A 152 26.94 29.65 8.88
N GLU A 153 25.72 29.19 8.75
CA GLU A 153 25.44 27.94 8.03
C GLU A 153 25.98 28.08 6.61
N LYS A 154 26.85 27.14 6.23
CA LYS A 154 27.35 27.11 4.84
C LYS A 154 26.16 26.99 3.89
N PRO A 155 26.19 27.72 2.76
CA PRO A 155 25.12 27.61 1.76
C PRO A 155 24.92 26.14 1.39
N PRO A 156 23.64 25.71 1.21
CA PRO A 156 23.37 24.32 0.86
C PRO A 156 24.06 23.96 -0.46
N ALA A 157 24.75 22.83 -0.45
CA ALA A 157 25.49 22.38 -1.63
C ALA A 157 24.53 21.99 -2.75
N LYS A 158 24.81 22.39 -3.97
CA LYS A 158 24.00 22.10 -5.17
C LYS A 158 23.90 20.59 -5.50
N TRP A 159 24.71 19.77 -4.85
CA TRP A 159 24.72 18.30 -5.00
C TRP A 159 23.37 17.62 -4.69
N GLY A 160 22.47 18.29 -3.96
CA GLY A 160 21.13 17.78 -3.71
C GLY A 160 20.25 17.65 -4.97
N LEU A 161 20.56 18.36 -6.04
CA LEU A 161 19.85 18.25 -7.31
C LEU A 161 20.33 17.05 -8.16
N VAL A 162 21.50 16.51 -7.88
CA VAL A 162 22.08 15.41 -8.66
C VAL A 162 21.23 14.15 -8.65
N PRO A 163 20.67 13.67 -7.53
CA PRO A 163 19.76 12.54 -7.56
C PRO A 163 18.34 12.91 -8.06
N LEU A 164 17.91 14.17 -7.86
CA LEU A 164 16.55 14.59 -8.24
C LEU A 164 16.34 14.63 -9.75
N LEU A 165 17.30 15.22 -10.49
CA LEU A 165 17.16 15.42 -11.93
C LEU A 165 17.07 14.12 -12.73
N PRO A 166 17.97 13.12 -12.57
CA PRO A 166 17.83 11.85 -13.26
C PRO A 166 16.58 11.06 -12.83
N GLY A 167 16.22 11.09 -11.54
CA GLY A 167 14.99 10.45 -11.07
C GLY A 167 13.75 11.04 -11.72
N LEU A 168 13.61 12.37 -11.74
CA LEU A 168 12.51 13.04 -12.44
C LEU A 168 12.57 12.81 -13.96
N GLY A 169 13.76 12.76 -14.56
CA GLY A 169 13.94 12.47 -15.97
C GLY A 169 13.40 11.09 -16.36
N ILE A 170 13.68 10.07 -15.57
CA ILE A 170 13.14 8.71 -15.78
C ILE A 170 11.61 8.72 -15.62
N ILE A 171 11.10 9.27 -14.52
CA ILE A 171 9.65 9.33 -14.25
C ILE A 171 8.91 10.09 -15.36
N THR A 172 9.39 11.26 -15.75
CA THR A 172 8.76 12.04 -16.84
C THR A 172 8.84 11.31 -18.18
N GLY A 173 9.93 10.58 -18.44
CA GLY A 173 10.07 9.74 -19.62
C GLY A 173 8.97 8.69 -19.71
N TYR A 174 8.71 7.96 -18.63
CA TYR A 174 7.60 6.98 -18.56
C TYR A 174 6.24 7.65 -18.66
N CYS A 175 6.03 8.81 -18.02
CA CYS A 175 4.79 9.58 -18.16
C CYS A 175 4.53 10.00 -19.62
N VAL A 176 5.55 10.48 -20.32
CA VAL A 176 5.43 10.84 -21.74
C VAL A 176 5.18 9.61 -22.61
N ALA A 177 5.87 8.51 -22.35
CA ALA A 177 5.65 7.23 -23.04
C ALA A 177 4.20 6.74 -22.88
N GLY A 178 3.63 6.80 -21.66
CA GLY A 178 2.23 6.49 -21.41
C GLY A 178 1.27 7.42 -22.12
N ALA A 179 1.52 8.73 -22.08
CA ALA A 179 0.67 9.72 -22.75
C ALA A 179 0.68 9.59 -24.29
N THR A 180 1.78 9.08 -24.86
CA THR A 180 1.92 8.88 -26.32
C THR A 180 1.55 7.46 -26.77
N GLY A 181 1.15 6.56 -25.87
CA GLY A 181 0.83 5.17 -26.18
C GLY A 181 2.03 4.29 -26.54
N HIS A 182 3.27 4.79 -26.33
CA HIS A 182 4.51 4.07 -26.61
C HIS A 182 5.11 3.46 -25.33
N VAL A 183 4.39 2.53 -24.72
CA VAL A 183 4.84 1.87 -23.49
C VAL A 183 6.05 0.98 -23.78
N PRO A 184 7.16 1.09 -23.01
CA PRO A 184 8.31 0.21 -23.18
C PRO A 184 7.91 -1.26 -22.96
N ARG A 185 8.23 -2.12 -23.91
CA ARG A 185 7.92 -3.57 -23.86
C ARG A 185 8.89 -4.37 -22.99
N ASP A 186 10.03 -3.79 -22.63
CA ASP A 186 11.04 -4.43 -21.78
C ASP A 186 10.67 -4.34 -20.30
N THR A 187 10.02 -5.39 -19.79
CA THR A 187 9.64 -5.50 -18.37
C THR A 187 10.85 -5.65 -17.45
N SER A 188 11.95 -6.25 -17.89
CA SER A 188 13.17 -6.44 -17.09
C SER A 188 13.87 -5.12 -16.77
N LEU A 189 13.96 -4.22 -17.74
CA LEU A 189 14.57 -2.90 -17.55
C LEU A 189 13.70 -1.98 -16.68
N SER A 190 12.40 -1.98 -16.91
CA SER A 190 11.46 -1.16 -16.13
C SER A 190 11.36 -1.60 -14.67
N SER A 191 11.48 -2.89 -14.37
CA SER A 191 11.47 -3.42 -13.00
C SER A 191 12.64 -2.93 -12.13
N ILE A 192 13.76 -2.55 -12.74
CA ILE A 192 14.94 -1.99 -12.06
C ILE A 192 14.91 -0.46 -12.06
N LEU A 193 14.61 0.15 -13.22
CA LEU A 193 14.65 1.60 -13.39
C LEU A 193 13.59 2.32 -12.57
N MET A 194 12.41 1.73 -12.44
CA MET A 194 11.28 2.35 -11.75
C MET A 194 11.51 2.50 -10.24
N PRO A 195 11.84 1.44 -9.47
CA PRO A 195 12.19 1.57 -8.06
C PRO A 195 13.40 2.48 -7.84
N LEU A 196 14.41 2.42 -8.73
CA LEU A 196 15.57 3.30 -8.66
C LEU A 196 15.16 4.78 -8.83
N ALA A 197 14.32 5.10 -9.80
CA ALA A 197 13.83 6.46 -10.03
C ALA A 197 13.04 6.99 -8.84
N VAL A 198 12.16 6.15 -8.26
CA VAL A 198 11.39 6.48 -7.06
C VAL A 198 12.30 6.82 -5.89
N VAL A 199 13.32 6.00 -5.63
CA VAL A 199 14.30 6.24 -4.56
C VAL A 199 15.12 7.52 -4.85
N LEU A 200 15.59 7.71 -6.09
CA LEU A 200 16.33 8.90 -6.49
C LEU A 200 15.53 10.19 -6.31
N VAL A 201 14.23 10.17 -6.65
CA VAL A 201 13.34 11.32 -6.42
C VAL A 201 13.11 11.53 -4.93
N GLY A 202 12.84 10.51 -4.15
CA GLY A 202 12.68 10.61 -2.69
C GLY A 202 13.91 11.21 -2.01
N VAL A 203 15.09 10.66 -2.27
CA VAL A 203 16.37 11.21 -1.77
C VAL A 203 16.63 12.61 -2.32
N GLY A 204 16.35 12.81 -3.59
CA GLY A 204 16.51 14.10 -4.27
C GLY A 204 15.62 15.19 -3.68
N LEU A 205 14.35 14.90 -3.35
CA LEU A 205 13.45 15.82 -2.66
C LEU A 205 14.05 16.27 -1.32
N VAL A 206 14.52 15.32 -0.50
CA VAL A 206 15.14 15.61 0.80
C VAL A 206 16.33 16.55 0.67
N LEU A 207 17.23 16.24 -0.26
CA LEU A 207 18.49 16.97 -0.43
C LEU A 207 18.30 18.31 -1.16
N SER A 208 17.32 18.42 -2.05
CA SER A 208 17.05 19.65 -2.83
C SER A 208 16.18 20.65 -2.08
N LEU A 209 15.38 20.21 -1.11
CA LEU A 209 14.46 21.06 -0.37
C LEU A 209 15.12 22.31 0.25
N PRO A 210 16.32 22.24 0.87
CA PRO A 210 17.03 23.42 1.36
C PRO A 210 17.42 24.43 0.27
N ILE A 211 17.75 23.94 -0.91
CA ILE A 211 18.12 24.77 -2.06
C ILE A 211 16.90 25.51 -2.60
N LEU A 212 15.82 24.74 -2.81
CA LEU A 212 14.56 25.26 -3.33
C LEU A 212 13.93 26.28 -2.39
N SER A 213 13.91 25.98 -1.09
CA SER A 213 13.43 26.92 -0.08
C SER A 213 14.24 28.21 -0.02
N ARG A 214 15.56 28.13 -0.12
CA ARG A 214 16.42 29.31 -0.14
C ARG A 214 16.16 30.15 -1.39
N SER A 215 16.04 29.54 -2.56
CA SER A 215 15.74 30.24 -3.80
C SER A 215 14.38 30.93 -3.77
N LEU A 216 13.37 30.23 -3.25
CA LEU A 216 12.04 30.76 -3.06
C LEU A 216 12.03 31.91 -2.03
N ALA A 217 12.69 31.70 -0.88
CA ALA A 217 12.78 32.71 0.17
C ALA A 217 13.41 34.01 -0.38
N ARG A 218 14.45 33.88 -1.23
CA ARG A 218 15.04 35.02 -1.91
C ARG A 218 14.06 35.69 -2.86
N ALA A 219 13.38 34.95 -3.73
CA ALA A 219 12.40 35.47 -4.66
C ALA A 219 11.26 36.21 -3.96
N VAL A 220 10.68 35.59 -2.93
CA VAL A 220 9.59 36.19 -2.14
C VAL A 220 10.06 37.38 -1.32
N ALA A 221 11.29 37.35 -0.76
CA ALA A 221 11.84 38.50 -0.03
C ALA A 221 12.04 39.72 -0.93
N CYS A 222 12.39 39.54 -2.24
CA CYS A 222 12.53 40.62 -3.18
C CYS A 222 11.21 41.21 -3.67
N THR A 223 10.15 40.42 -3.71
CA THR A 223 8.83 40.81 -4.26
C THR A 223 7.82 41.20 -3.20
N SER A 224 8.03 40.84 -1.92
CA SER A 224 7.05 41.04 -0.86
C SER A 224 6.99 42.48 -0.39
N ARG A 225 5.79 43.07 -0.38
CA ARG A 225 5.50 44.41 0.21
C ARG A 225 5.22 44.34 1.72
N SER A 226 5.05 43.15 2.29
CA SER A 226 4.77 42.95 3.69
C SER A 226 6.05 42.81 4.51
N LEU A 227 6.21 43.67 5.54
CA LEU A 227 7.38 43.65 6.42
C LEU A 227 7.55 42.29 7.11
N SER A 228 6.45 41.69 7.59
CA SER A 228 6.48 40.39 8.28
C SER A 228 6.92 39.26 7.36
N LEU A 229 6.43 39.25 6.12
CA LEU A 229 6.79 38.24 5.13
C LEU A 229 8.23 38.42 4.65
N GLY A 230 8.63 39.67 4.39
CA GLY A 230 10.01 40.00 3.98
C GLY A 230 11.04 39.59 5.04
N LEU A 231 10.79 39.91 6.30
CA LEU A 231 11.66 39.50 7.41
C LEU A 231 11.71 37.98 7.58
N ALA A 232 10.55 37.30 7.48
CA ALA A 232 10.46 35.84 7.55
C ALA A 232 11.31 35.19 6.45
N MET A 233 11.21 35.68 5.23
CA MET A 233 11.92 35.11 4.06
C MET A 233 13.42 35.42 4.06
N ARG A 234 13.84 36.62 4.43
CA ARG A 234 15.26 36.91 4.61
C ARG A 234 15.92 36.03 5.65
N ARG A 235 15.19 35.69 6.71
CA ARG A 235 15.68 34.78 7.72
C ARG A 235 15.76 33.35 7.21
N ASN A 236 14.77 32.86 6.45
CA ASN A 236 14.80 31.56 5.80
C ASN A 236 15.92 31.49 4.73
N GLU A 237 16.27 32.60 4.11
CA GLU A 237 17.43 32.65 3.21
C GLU A 237 18.76 32.49 3.97
N ALA A 238 18.88 33.09 5.16
CA ALA A 238 20.09 33.02 5.99
C ALA A 238 20.26 31.66 6.68
N GLU A 239 19.13 31.07 7.16
CA GLU A 239 19.12 29.79 7.89
C GLU A 239 18.17 28.78 7.23
N PRO A 240 18.44 28.30 6.01
CA PRO A 240 17.50 27.44 5.28
C PRO A 240 17.34 26.04 5.91
N GLY A 241 18.36 25.57 6.64
CA GLY A 241 18.39 24.21 7.18
C GLY A 241 17.46 23.95 8.36
N GLY A 242 17.12 24.98 9.15
CA GLY A 242 16.39 24.79 10.40
C GLY A 242 14.90 24.46 10.23
N ALA A 243 14.20 25.18 9.34
CA ALA A 243 12.76 25.00 9.12
C ALA A 243 12.44 23.76 8.27
N LEU A 244 13.33 23.43 7.34
CA LEU A 244 13.11 22.41 6.32
C LEU A 244 13.35 21.00 6.75
N ARG A 245 14.24 20.76 7.70
CA ARG A 245 14.54 19.39 8.18
C ARG A 245 13.32 18.69 8.76
N VAL A 246 12.39 19.46 9.28
CA VAL A 246 11.14 18.98 9.84
C VAL A 246 10.10 18.76 8.75
N ALA A 247 10.05 19.70 7.81
CA ALA A 247 9.22 19.58 6.61
C ALA A 247 9.58 18.35 5.77
N THR A 248 10.85 17.97 5.76
CA THR A 248 11.37 16.85 4.97
C THR A 248 10.65 15.53 5.27
N GLY A 249 10.39 15.23 6.55
CA GLY A 249 9.68 13.99 6.92
C GLY A 249 8.24 13.96 6.41
N LEU A 250 7.55 15.09 6.50
CA LEU A 250 6.17 15.21 6.00
C LEU A 250 6.10 15.22 4.48
N VAL A 251 7.07 15.85 3.81
CA VAL A 251 7.21 15.84 2.34
C VAL A 251 7.41 14.42 1.83
N LEU A 252 8.31 13.66 2.47
CA LEU A 252 8.53 12.26 2.12
C LEU A 252 7.31 11.38 2.39
N LEU A 253 6.59 11.64 3.48
CA LEU A 253 5.37 10.91 3.79
C LEU A 253 4.31 11.12 2.70
N VAL A 254 4.09 12.36 2.26
CA VAL A 254 3.12 12.67 1.19
C VAL A 254 3.56 12.05 -0.14
N TYR A 255 4.85 12.08 -0.45
CA TYR A 255 5.41 11.41 -1.62
C TYR A 255 5.18 9.90 -1.57
N ALA A 256 5.49 9.25 -0.46
CA ALA A 256 5.29 7.82 -0.27
C ALA A 256 3.81 7.42 -0.25
N ALA A 257 2.94 8.26 0.31
CA ALA A 257 1.49 8.05 0.29
C ALA A 257 0.91 8.10 -1.12
N SER A 258 1.42 8.98 -1.98
CA SER A 258 1.03 9.02 -3.40
C SER A 258 1.43 7.73 -4.13
N LEU A 259 2.62 7.20 -3.87
CA LEU A 259 3.05 5.90 -4.43
C LEU A 259 2.20 4.74 -3.94
N ALA A 260 1.89 4.71 -2.64
CA ALA A 260 1.01 3.69 -2.07
C ALA A 260 -0.38 3.72 -2.70
N GLN A 261 -0.87 4.92 -3.04
CA GLN A 261 -2.12 5.08 -3.77
C GLN A 261 -2.03 4.50 -5.19
N GLY A 262 -0.91 4.66 -5.90
CA GLY A 262 -0.69 4.05 -7.22
C GLY A 262 -0.82 2.53 -7.17
N VAL A 263 -0.22 1.90 -6.16
CA VAL A 263 -0.38 0.45 -5.92
C VAL A 263 -1.84 0.07 -5.69
N LEU A 264 -2.60 0.87 -4.94
CA LEU A 264 -4.02 0.60 -4.71
C LEU A 264 -4.87 0.73 -5.98
N ILE A 265 -4.53 1.70 -6.86
CA ILE A 265 -5.20 1.89 -8.14
C ILE A 265 -4.93 0.71 -9.07
N GLU A 266 -3.66 0.27 -9.17
CA GLU A 266 -3.29 -0.91 -9.97
C GLU A 266 -4.05 -2.15 -9.49
N LEU A 267 -4.02 -2.43 -8.19
CA LEU A 267 -4.77 -3.55 -7.63
C LEU A 267 -6.28 -3.45 -7.90
N ASP A 268 -6.84 -2.24 -7.87
CA ASP A 268 -8.26 -2.04 -8.19
C ASP A 268 -8.55 -2.27 -9.69
N GLN A 269 -7.61 -1.94 -10.57
CA GLN A 269 -7.73 -2.20 -12.01
C GLN A 269 -7.61 -3.68 -12.34
N VAL A 270 -6.59 -4.34 -11.80
CA VAL A 270 -6.39 -5.80 -12.01
C VAL A 270 -7.54 -6.62 -11.44
N SER A 271 -8.22 -6.12 -10.41
CA SER A 271 -9.35 -6.80 -9.80
C SER A 271 -10.70 -6.50 -10.46
N LYS A 272 -10.77 -5.55 -11.36
CA LYS A 272 -11.99 -5.33 -12.14
C LYS A 272 -12.14 -6.50 -13.09
N ASN A 273 -13.06 -7.40 -12.73
CA ASN A 273 -13.54 -8.39 -13.66
C ASN A 273 -14.23 -7.63 -14.81
N THR A 274 -13.70 -7.77 -15.99
CA THR A 274 -14.29 -7.22 -17.22
C THR A 274 -15.54 -7.98 -17.61
N SER A 275 -15.71 -9.23 -17.12
CA SER A 275 -16.95 -9.98 -17.28
C SER A 275 -18.06 -9.43 -16.37
N PRO A 276 -19.27 -9.21 -16.89
CA PRO A 276 -20.44 -8.81 -16.10
C PRO A 276 -20.94 -9.92 -15.16
N VAL A 277 -20.36 -11.10 -15.23
CA VAL A 277 -20.74 -12.29 -14.49
C VAL A 277 -19.57 -12.89 -13.70
N GLN A 278 -19.89 -13.50 -12.58
CA GLN A 278 -18.96 -14.28 -11.75
C GLN A 278 -19.41 -15.74 -11.71
N SER A 279 -18.50 -16.64 -12.04
CA SER A 279 -18.74 -18.07 -11.97
C SER A 279 -18.24 -18.67 -10.65
N TYR A 280 -18.95 -19.67 -10.16
CA TYR A 280 -18.62 -20.45 -8.98
C TYR A 280 -18.68 -21.92 -9.36
N ARG A 281 -17.70 -22.70 -8.99
CA ARG A 281 -17.65 -24.13 -9.27
C ARG A 281 -17.54 -24.89 -7.95
N LEU A 282 -18.47 -25.79 -7.71
CA LEU A 282 -18.59 -26.61 -6.52
C LEU A 282 -18.52 -28.08 -6.90
N SER A 283 -17.64 -28.88 -6.27
CA SER A 283 -17.65 -30.32 -6.48
C SER A 283 -18.93 -30.93 -5.91
N LEU A 284 -19.56 -31.82 -6.69
CA LEU A 284 -20.74 -32.57 -6.27
C LEU A 284 -20.41 -33.93 -5.62
N ASP A 285 -19.12 -34.25 -5.44
CA ASP A 285 -18.69 -35.46 -4.78
C ASP A 285 -19.18 -35.51 -3.33
N GLY A 286 -20.01 -36.50 -3.00
CA GLY A 286 -20.62 -36.65 -1.66
C GLY A 286 -21.78 -35.69 -1.35
N VAL A 287 -22.22 -34.88 -2.31
CA VAL A 287 -23.35 -33.96 -2.17
C VAL A 287 -24.64 -34.70 -2.56
N THR A 288 -25.68 -34.68 -1.69
CA THR A 288 -26.98 -35.24 -1.98
C THR A 288 -27.78 -34.37 -2.96
N GLU A 289 -28.80 -34.94 -3.63
CA GLU A 289 -29.65 -34.16 -4.55
C GLU A 289 -30.40 -33.03 -3.86
N ASP A 290 -30.83 -33.23 -2.62
CA ASP A 290 -31.51 -32.19 -1.85
C ASP A 290 -30.57 -31.01 -1.58
N ARG A 291 -29.34 -31.30 -1.16
CA ARG A 291 -28.33 -30.25 -0.93
C ARG A 291 -27.89 -29.55 -2.21
N GLN A 292 -27.82 -30.28 -3.33
CA GLN A 292 -27.57 -29.65 -4.62
C GLN A 292 -28.68 -28.64 -4.98
N ARG A 293 -29.96 -29.02 -4.75
CA ARG A 293 -31.09 -28.09 -4.98
C ARG A 293 -31.04 -26.87 -4.05
N GLU A 294 -30.57 -27.02 -2.82
CA GLU A 294 -30.33 -25.87 -1.93
C GLU A 294 -29.27 -24.93 -2.47
N PHE A 295 -28.16 -25.44 -3.02
CA PHE A 295 -27.14 -24.61 -3.68
C PHE A 295 -27.67 -23.92 -4.92
N GLU A 296 -28.47 -24.59 -5.77
CA GLU A 296 -29.09 -24.02 -6.95
C GLU A 296 -30.10 -22.91 -6.60
N ALA A 297 -30.69 -22.96 -5.41
CA ALA A 297 -31.65 -21.97 -4.91
C ALA A 297 -31.02 -20.78 -4.19
N VAL A 298 -29.68 -20.74 -4.07
CA VAL A 298 -28.96 -19.61 -3.44
C VAL A 298 -29.31 -18.28 -4.09
N GLY A 299 -29.57 -17.28 -3.26
CA GLY A 299 -29.95 -15.95 -3.72
C GLY A 299 -28.88 -15.29 -4.60
N GLY A 300 -29.29 -14.60 -5.67
CA GLY A 300 -28.38 -13.90 -6.58
C GLY A 300 -27.80 -14.73 -7.72
N ILE A 301 -28.02 -16.06 -7.73
CA ILE A 301 -27.67 -16.93 -8.86
C ILE A 301 -28.58 -16.63 -10.05
N ARG A 302 -27.98 -16.39 -11.22
CA ARG A 302 -28.69 -16.12 -12.48
C ARG A 302 -28.89 -17.36 -13.32
N GLY A 303 -27.92 -18.28 -13.27
CA GLY A 303 -27.95 -19.53 -14.00
C GLY A 303 -27.00 -20.53 -13.37
N HIS A 304 -27.28 -21.80 -13.59
CA HIS A 304 -26.47 -22.90 -13.11
C HIS A 304 -26.49 -24.07 -14.10
N GLY A 305 -25.51 -24.95 -13.96
CA GLY A 305 -25.42 -26.18 -14.76
C GLY A 305 -24.45 -27.15 -14.10
N VAL A 306 -24.63 -28.43 -14.38
CA VAL A 306 -23.72 -29.48 -13.87
C VAL A 306 -22.68 -29.76 -14.94
N GLU A 307 -21.41 -29.47 -14.63
CA GLU A 307 -20.26 -29.75 -15.49
C GLU A 307 -19.68 -31.11 -15.16
N ALA A 308 -19.42 -31.91 -16.18
CA ALA A 308 -18.71 -33.17 -16.06
C ALA A 308 -17.67 -33.30 -17.16
N ARG A 309 -16.53 -33.92 -16.84
CA ARG A 309 -15.42 -34.14 -17.78
C ARG A 309 -15.31 -35.60 -18.12
N SER A 310 -15.03 -35.88 -19.36
CA SER A 310 -14.77 -37.25 -19.83
C SER A 310 -13.53 -37.31 -20.69
N TRP A 311 -12.79 -38.38 -20.51
CA TRP A 311 -11.55 -38.67 -21.25
C TRP A 311 -11.74 -39.93 -22.07
N ARG A 312 -11.22 -39.90 -23.31
CA ARG A 312 -11.14 -41.06 -24.16
C ARG A 312 -9.68 -41.55 -24.16
N ASN A 313 -9.47 -42.76 -23.74
CA ASN A 313 -8.14 -43.41 -23.68
C ASN A 313 -7.15 -42.71 -22.72
N ARG A 314 -7.37 -42.91 -21.40
CA ARG A 314 -6.53 -42.33 -20.32
C ARG A 314 -5.07 -42.80 -20.29
N GLU A 315 -4.70 -43.79 -21.14
CA GLU A 315 -3.34 -44.32 -21.19
C GLU A 315 -2.37 -43.45 -21.99
N THR A 316 -2.85 -42.44 -22.70
CA THR A 316 -1.99 -41.49 -23.45
C THR A 316 -1.54 -40.34 -22.55
N GLU A 317 -0.36 -39.80 -22.83
CA GLU A 317 0.23 -38.70 -22.07
C GLU A 317 -0.70 -37.43 -22.05
N PHE A 318 -1.42 -37.20 -23.13
CA PHE A 318 -2.43 -36.15 -23.26
C PHE A 318 -3.74 -36.80 -23.79
N PRO A 319 -4.57 -37.35 -22.92
CA PRO A 319 -5.78 -38.02 -23.35
C PRO A 319 -6.82 -36.99 -23.89
N PRO A 320 -7.44 -37.26 -25.04
CA PRO A 320 -8.52 -36.42 -25.53
C PRO A 320 -9.64 -36.29 -24.47
N MET A 321 -10.05 -35.06 -24.20
CA MET A 321 -11.01 -34.72 -23.15
C MET A 321 -12.12 -33.83 -23.69
N ILE A 322 -13.34 -34.06 -23.24
CA ILE A 322 -14.43 -33.08 -23.41
C ILE A 322 -15.06 -32.74 -22.04
N SER A 323 -15.56 -31.53 -21.96
CA SER A 323 -16.46 -31.11 -20.89
C SER A 323 -17.90 -31.14 -21.40
N ALA A 324 -18.80 -31.73 -20.62
CA ALA A 324 -20.23 -31.70 -20.87
C ALA A 324 -20.90 -30.85 -19.79
N VAL A 325 -21.75 -29.93 -20.20
CA VAL A 325 -22.54 -29.09 -19.30
C VAL A 325 -23.99 -29.50 -19.39
N ILE A 326 -24.55 -30.03 -18.31
CA ILE A 326 -25.92 -30.44 -18.20
C ILE A 326 -26.73 -29.22 -17.76
N ALA A 327 -27.47 -28.64 -18.68
CA ALA A 327 -28.27 -27.44 -18.43
C ALA A 327 -29.38 -27.28 -19.47
N THR A 328 -30.43 -26.56 -19.11
CA THR A 328 -31.47 -26.07 -20.06
C THR A 328 -31.02 -24.79 -20.74
N CYS A 329 -31.64 -24.46 -21.85
CA CYS A 329 -31.40 -23.18 -22.56
C CYS A 329 -31.68 -21.95 -21.67
N SER A 330 -32.63 -22.05 -20.76
CA SER A 330 -32.94 -20.96 -19.81
C SER A 330 -31.80 -20.75 -18.79
N GLN A 331 -31.25 -21.84 -18.27
CA GLN A 331 -30.10 -21.82 -17.35
C GLN A 331 -28.85 -21.25 -18.04
N LEU A 332 -28.58 -21.71 -19.27
CA LEU A 332 -27.43 -21.22 -20.06
C LEU A 332 -27.49 -19.72 -20.33
N ARG A 333 -28.67 -19.16 -20.63
CA ARG A 333 -28.84 -17.70 -20.79
C ARG A 333 -28.55 -16.93 -19.49
N GLY A 334 -28.76 -17.56 -18.34
CA GLY A 334 -28.36 -17.02 -17.05
C GLY A 334 -26.85 -17.10 -16.81
N MET A 335 -26.20 -18.14 -17.35
CA MET A 335 -24.76 -18.37 -17.19
C MET A 335 -23.93 -17.49 -18.13
N VAL A 336 -24.35 -17.32 -19.37
CA VAL A 336 -23.64 -16.55 -20.39
C VAL A 336 -24.56 -15.49 -20.97
N PRO A 337 -24.25 -14.21 -20.80
CA PRO A 337 -25.14 -13.11 -21.22
C PRO A 337 -25.41 -13.05 -22.71
N ASP A 338 -24.42 -13.39 -23.54
CA ASP A 338 -24.52 -13.37 -25.00
C ASP A 338 -24.35 -14.78 -25.59
N ILE A 339 -25.38 -15.58 -25.47
CA ILE A 339 -25.45 -16.90 -26.08
C ILE A 339 -26.46 -16.91 -27.24
N GLY A 340 -26.05 -17.49 -28.36
CA GLY A 340 -26.87 -17.63 -29.54
C GLY A 340 -28.14 -18.46 -29.32
N ARG A 341 -28.95 -18.64 -30.39
CA ARG A 341 -30.18 -19.40 -30.29
C ARG A 341 -29.89 -20.87 -29.99
N CYS A 342 -30.36 -21.34 -28.85
CA CYS A 342 -30.34 -22.75 -28.46
C CYS A 342 -31.77 -23.30 -28.40
N THR A 343 -31.90 -24.62 -28.55
CA THR A 343 -33.17 -25.34 -28.50
C THR A 343 -33.07 -26.47 -27.46
N ASP A 344 -34.00 -26.48 -26.53
CA ASP A 344 -34.03 -27.56 -25.51
C ASP A 344 -34.37 -28.93 -26.18
N GLY A 345 -33.89 -29.99 -25.54
CA GLY A 345 -34.12 -31.37 -25.95
C GLY A 345 -33.16 -31.92 -26.99
N ARG A 346 -32.16 -31.17 -27.44
CA ARG A 346 -31.08 -31.66 -28.31
C ARG A 346 -29.71 -31.21 -27.81
N PRO A 347 -28.72 -32.11 -27.77
CA PRO A 347 -27.35 -31.74 -27.48
C PRO A 347 -26.77 -30.82 -28.55
N PHE A 348 -25.97 -29.84 -28.13
CA PHE A 348 -25.24 -28.95 -29.05
C PHE A 348 -23.88 -28.59 -28.44
N ARG A 349 -22.97 -28.11 -29.26
CA ARG A 349 -21.63 -27.66 -28.85
C ARG A 349 -21.61 -26.13 -28.79
N VAL A 350 -20.96 -25.59 -27.73
CA VAL A 350 -20.75 -24.15 -27.65
C VAL A 350 -19.37 -23.78 -28.20
N VAL A 351 -19.30 -22.62 -28.84
CA VAL A 351 -18.06 -22.13 -29.46
C VAL A 351 -17.92 -20.63 -29.18
N ASN A 352 -16.80 -20.25 -28.56
CA ASN A 352 -16.41 -18.85 -28.43
C ASN A 352 -15.38 -18.52 -29.53
N PRO A 353 -15.68 -17.60 -30.46
CA PRO A 353 -14.76 -17.26 -31.55
C PRO A 353 -13.44 -16.62 -31.08
N GLN A 354 -13.40 -16.09 -29.86
CA GLN A 354 -12.23 -15.45 -29.26
C GLN A 354 -11.31 -16.43 -28.54
N GLU A 355 -11.76 -17.68 -28.33
CA GLU A 355 -11.02 -18.71 -27.62
C GLU A 355 -10.50 -19.77 -28.58
N THR A 356 -9.19 -20.03 -28.53
CA THR A 356 -8.59 -21.16 -29.26
C THR A 356 -8.86 -22.44 -28.47
N TYR A 357 -9.80 -23.25 -28.91
CA TYR A 357 -10.16 -24.50 -28.25
C TYR A 357 -9.41 -25.70 -28.84
N ASN A 358 -9.30 -26.75 -28.02
CA ASN A 358 -8.65 -27.98 -28.44
C ASN A 358 -9.55 -28.75 -29.44
N ASP A 359 -8.95 -29.34 -30.44
CA ASP A 359 -9.65 -30.07 -31.54
C ASP A 359 -10.28 -31.40 -31.07
N ASP A 360 -10.18 -31.72 -29.78
CA ASP A 360 -10.73 -32.94 -29.16
C ASP A 360 -12.25 -33.02 -29.26
N SER A 361 -12.93 -31.87 -29.37
CA SER A 361 -14.38 -31.76 -29.53
C SER A 361 -14.85 -31.88 -30.98
N LYS A 362 -14.15 -32.65 -31.83
CA LYS A 362 -14.58 -32.89 -33.22
C LYS A 362 -15.97 -33.52 -33.30
N PRO A 363 -16.85 -33.00 -34.17
CA PRO A 363 -18.17 -33.58 -34.36
C PRO A 363 -18.10 -35.07 -34.67
N GLY A 364 -18.96 -35.86 -34.02
CA GLY A 364 -19.04 -37.32 -34.19
C GLY A 364 -18.11 -38.10 -33.26
N ALA A 365 -17.16 -37.46 -32.59
CA ALA A 365 -16.34 -38.15 -31.57
C ALA A 365 -17.22 -38.57 -30.38
N SER A 366 -17.00 -39.78 -29.84
CA SER A 366 -17.77 -40.31 -28.71
C SER A 366 -16.91 -40.39 -27.46
N PHE A 367 -17.48 -39.98 -26.34
CA PHE A 367 -16.81 -39.96 -25.03
C PHE A 367 -17.67 -40.68 -23.99
N PRO A 368 -17.10 -41.59 -23.15
CA PRO A 368 -17.82 -42.32 -22.13
C PRO A 368 -17.96 -41.48 -20.87
N PHE A 369 -19.17 -41.16 -20.44
CA PHE A 369 -19.46 -40.55 -19.15
C PHE A 369 -19.89 -41.63 -18.16
N HIS A 370 -19.15 -41.74 -17.07
CA HIS A 370 -19.50 -42.64 -15.96
C HIS A 370 -20.54 -41.92 -15.09
N LEU A 371 -21.65 -42.58 -14.90
CA LEU A 371 -22.78 -42.10 -14.10
C LEU A 371 -22.91 -42.95 -12.87
N SER A 372 -23.25 -42.36 -11.74
CA SER A 372 -23.59 -43.06 -10.49
C SER A 372 -24.88 -42.49 -9.90
N ASN A 373 -25.63 -43.34 -9.19
CA ASN A 373 -26.79 -42.92 -8.41
C ASN A 373 -26.47 -42.94 -6.92
N GLU A 374 -27.38 -42.48 -6.07
CA GLU A 374 -27.19 -42.48 -4.61
C GLU A 374 -27.12 -43.91 -4.02
N GLN A 375 -27.60 -44.91 -4.73
CA GLN A 375 -27.53 -46.32 -4.33
C GLN A 375 -26.20 -46.98 -4.71
N GLY A 376 -25.31 -46.26 -5.40
CA GLY A 376 -23.99 -46.77 -5.83
C GLY A 376 -24.04 -47.57 -7.15
N GLU A 377 -25.18 -47.60 -7.87
CA GLU A 377 -25.21 -48.18 -9.20
C GLU A 377 -24.45 -47.31 -10.17
N GLN A 378 -23.66 -47.96 -11.04
CA GLN A 378 -22.87 -47.30 -12.05
C GLN A 378 -23.39 -47.62 -13.46
N ARG A 379 -23.44 -46.60 -14.30
CA ARG A 379 -23.78 -46.73 -15.73
C ARG A 379 -22.79 -45.92 -16.58
N VAL A 380 -22.56 -46.37 -17.80
CA VAL A 380 -21.76 -45.62 -18.79
C VAL A 380 -22.66 -45.10 -19.88
N MET A 381 -22.67 -43.80 -20.07
CA MET A 381 -23.37 -43.11 -21.14
C MET A 381 -22.38 -42.56 -22.15
N ASN A 382 -22.52 -42.97 -23.39
CA ASN A 382 -21.67 -42.42 -24.45
C ASN A 382 -22.32 -41.14 -25.03
N VAL A 383 -21.62 -40.03 -24.89
CA VAL A 383 -22.02 -38.75 -25.48
C VAL A 383 -21.25 -38.51 -26.76
N GLN A 384 -21.96 -38.40 -27.87
CA GLN A 384 -21.36 -38.00 -29.15
C GLN A 384 -21.31 -36.48 -29.25
N VAL A 385 -20.15 -35.95 -29.65
CA VAL A 385 -19.99 -34.52 -29.91
C VAL A 385 -20.93 -34.07 -31.04
N PRO A 386 -21.86 -33.15 -30.78
CA PRO A 386 -22.87 -32.75 -31.77
C PRO A 386 -22.26 -31.97 -32.92
N THR A 387 -22.91 -32.06 -34.10
CA THR A 387 -22.59 -31.20 -35.25
C THR A 387 -23.15 -29.79 -35.09
N GLN A 388 -24.29 -29.68 -34.36
CA GLN A 388 -24.89 -28.41 -34.07
C GLN A 388 -24.00 -27.59 -33.13
N LYS A 389 -23.72 -26.35 -33.53
CA LYS A 389 -22.94 -25.38 -32.73
C LYS A 389 -23.78 -24.16 -32.40
N VAL A 390 -23.57 -23.64 -31.19
CA VAL A 390 -24.14 -22.37 -30.72
C VAL A 390 -22.96 -21.46 -30.40
N ILE A 391 -22.96 -20.28 -30.97
CA ILE A 391 -21.91 -19.29 -30.73
C ILE A 391 -22.27 -18.51 -29.46
N PHE A 392 -21.29 -18.29 -28.60
CA PHE A 392 -21.40 -17.38 -27.47
C PHE A 392 -20.19 -16.42 -27.45
N HIS A 393 -20.38 -15.27 -26.82
CA HIS A 393 -19.30 -14.29 -26.65
C HIS A 393 -19.15 -14.00 -25.16
N ASP A 394 -17.97 -14.31 -24.65
CA ASP A 394 -17.56 -14.00 -23.27
C ASP A 394 -16.04 -13.96 -23.22
N GLU A 395 -15.46 -13.36 -22.18
CA GLU A 395 -14.02 -13.30 -22.05
C GLU A 395 -13.42 -14.69 -21.80
N PRO A 396 -12.40 -15.10 -22.58
CA PRO A 396 -11.70 -16.37 -22.39
C PRO A 396 -11.14 -16.50 -20.96
N GLY A 397 -11.42 -17.65 -20.32
CA GLY A 397 -10.93 -17.96 -18.97
C GLY A 397 -11.76 -17.39 -17.82
N LEU A 398 -12.67 -16.46 -18.08
CA LEU A 398 -13.60 -15.91 -17.09
C LEU A 398 -15.01 -16.50 -17.22
N SER A 399 -15.34 -17.03 -18.39
CA SER A 399 -16.64 -17.63 -18.69
C SER A 399 -16.90 -18.90 -17.88
N ALA A 400 -18.17 -19.11 -17.57
CA ALA A 400 -18.67 -20.35 -17.01
C ALA A 400 -18.62 -21.53 -18.01
N LEU A 401 -18.57 -21.23 -19.31
CA LEU A 401 -18.45 -22.19 -20.40
C LEU A 401 -17.14 -21.99 -21.13
N SER A 402 -16.54 -23.08 -21.59
CA SER A 402 -15.36 -23.06 -22.44
C SER A 402 -15.73 -23.39 -23.89
N SER A 403 -14.97 -22.86 -24.85
CA SER A 403 -15.15 -23.20 -26.26
C SER A 403 -14.90 -24.70 -26.48
N GLY A 404 -15.85 -25.38 -27.07
CA GLY A 404 -15.82 -26.83 -27.26
C GLY A 404 -16.65 -27.64 -26.28
N ASP A 405 -17.17 -27.01 -25.21
CA ASP A 405 -18.08 -27.70 -24.29
C ASP A 405 -19.33 -28.23 -24.99
N VAL A 406 -19.77 -29.40 -24.59
CA VAL A 406 -20.98 -30.04 -25.10
C VAL A 406 -22.11 -29.84 -24.12
N VAL A 407 -23.13 -29.12 -24.53
CA VAL A 407 -24.34 -28.95 -23.71
C VAL A 407 -25.25 -30.15 -23.93
N VAL A 408 -25.61 -30.80 -22.82
CA VAL A 408 -26.50 -31.95 -22.78
C VAL A 408 -27.76 -31.57 -22.01
N PRO A 409 -28.97 -31.68 -22.60
CA PRO A 409 -30.20 -31.43 -21.86
C PRO A 409 -30.35 -32.40 -20.68
N PRO A 410 -30.90 -31.99 -19.53
CA PRO A 410 -31.13 -32.88 -18.37
C PRO A 410 -31.93 -34.13 -18.70
N SER A 411 -32.85 -34.04 -19.67
CA SER A 411 -33.68 -35.18 -20.14
C SER A 411 -32.90 -36.32 -20.80
N PHE A 412 -31.60 -36.11 -21.11
CA PHE A 412 -30.75 -37.18 -21.62
C PHE A 412 -30.13 -38.05 -20.54
N LEU A 413 -30.14 -37.59 -19.27
CA LEU A 413 -29.66 -38.40 -18.16
C LEU A 413 -30.78 -39.34 -17.70
N PRO A 414 -30.44 -40.59 -17.31
CA PRO A 414 -31.37 -41.46 -16.62
C PRO A 414 -31.74 -40.84 -15.27
N ASP A 415 -33.01 -41.00 -14.87
CA ASP A 415 -33.52 -40.47 -13.61
C ASP A 415 -32.69 -40.96 -12.41
N GLY A 416 -32.28 -40.06 -11.52
CA GLY A 416 -31.48 -40.33 -10.35
C GLY A 416 -30.00 -40.66 -10.61
N PHE A 417 -29.49 -40.51 -11.85
CA PHE A 417 -28.07 -40.69 -12.17
C PHE A 417 -27.39 -39.39 -12.41
N ARG A 418 -26.18 -39.26 -11.89
CA ARG A 418 -25.29 -38.10 -12.07
C ARG A 418 -23.92 -38.53 -12.61
N PRO A 419 -23.22 -37.69 -13.39
CA PRO A 419 -21.85 -38.00 -13.77
C PRO A 419 -20.92 -38.01 -12.56
N GLU A 420 -20.00 -38.99 -12.53
CA GLU A 420 -18.97 -39.06 -11.51
C GLU A 420 -17.97 -37.91 -11.66
N GLY A 421 -17.50 -37.33 -10.54
CA GLY A 421 -16.61 -36.19 -10.54
C GLY A 421 -17.25 -34.92 -11.13
N ALA A 422 -18.59 -34.82 -11.09
CA ALA A 422 -19.30 -33.65 -11.56
C ALA A 422 -19.12 -32.45 -10.62
N SER A 423 -19.18 -31.27 -11.18
CA SER A 423 -19.19 -30.01 -10.44
C SER A 423 -20.42 -29.17 -10.82
N LEU A 424 -21.04 -28.55 -9.83
CA LEU A 424 -22.08 -27.55 -10.04
C LEU A 424 -21.41 -26.22 -10.38
N THR A 425 -21.67 -25.72 -11.58
CA THR A 425 -21.23 -24.38 -12.00
C THR A 425 -22.40 -23.43 -11.87
N MET A 426 -22.25 -22.40 -11.07
CA MET A 426 -23.25 -21.36 -10.81
C MET A 426 -22.70 -20.00 -11.26
N VAL A 427 -23.57 -19.09 -11.64
CA VAL A 427 -23.19 -17.77 -12.13
C VAL A 427 -24.03 -16.70 -11.47
N SER A 428 -23.39 -15.64 -11.02
CA SER A 428 -24.04 -14.44 -10.49
C SER A 428 -23.56 -13.16 -11.20
N SER A 429 -24.07 -12.03 -10.78
CA SER A 429 -23.47 -10.74 -11.14
C SER A 429 -22.08 -10.60 -10.52
N SER A 430 -21.13 -10.02 -11.26
CA SER A 430 -19.78 -9.72 -10.75
C SER A 430 -19.73 -8.56 -9.74
N ALA A 431 -20.88 -7.95 -9.37
CA ALA A 431 -20.91 -6.90 -8.37
C ALA A 431 -20.41 -7.43 -7.01
N PRO A 432 -19.43 -6.74 -6.36
CA PRO A 432 -18.78 -7.24 -5.15
C PRO A 432 -19.72 -7.59 -4.00
N GLN A 433 -20.85 -6.89 -3.89
CA GLN A 433 -21.87 -7.14 -2.86
C GLN A 433 -22.64 -8.45 -3.14
N THR A 434 -22.97 -8.71 -4.42
CA THR A 434 -23.64 -9.95 -4.83
C THR A 434 -22.71 -11.14 -4.63
N VAL A 435 -21.46 -11.02 -5.04
CA VAL A 435 -20.46 -12.09 -4.88
C VAL A 435 -20.29 -12.49 -3.41
N ARG A 436 -20.22 -11.52 -2.50
CA ARG A 436 -20.13 -11.79 -1.06
C ARG A 436 -21.38 -12.47 -0.54
N ALA A 437 -22.56 -11.97 -0.90
CA ALA A 437 -23.82 -12.56 -0.47
C ALA A 437 -23.95 -14.03 -0.93
N VAL A 438 -23.62 -14.30 -2.20
CA VAL A 438 -23.65 -15.68 -2.75
C VAL A 438 -22.69 -16.60 -1.99
N LEU A 439 -21.47 -16.14 -1.68
CA LEU A 439 -20.51 -16.96 -0.94
C LEU A 439 -20.93 -17.20 0.51
N ASP A 440 -21.51 -16.19 1.16
CA ASP A 440 -22.04 -16.31 2.52
C ASP A 440 -23.23 -17.29 2.55
N ASP A 441 -24.12 -17.23 1.56
CA ASP A 441 -25.27 -18.13 1.44
C ASP A 441 -24.83 -19.56 1.11
N ILE A 442 -23.84 -19.77 0.22
CA ILE A 442 -23.25 -21.11 -0.03
C ILE A 442 -22.64 -21.67 1.26
N GLY A 443 -21.91 -20.85 2.00
CA GLY A 443 -21.35 -21.24 3.30
C GLY A 443 -22.42 -21.53 4.35
N GLY A 444 -23.61 -20.94 4.22
CA GLY A 444 -24.80 -21.22 5.03
C GLY A 444 -25.41 -22.60 4.75
N VAL A 445 -25.41 -23.04 3.48
CA VAL A 445 -25.89 -24.38 3.07
C VAL A 445 -24.89 -25.47 3.53
N ASP A 446 -23.61 -25.26 3.25
CA ASP A 446 -22.55 -26.18 3.70
C ASP A 446 -21.23 -25.44 3.98
N PRO A 447 -20.86 -25.27 5.24
CA PRO A 447 -19.62 -24.59 5.61
C PRO A 447 -18.35 -25.36 5.20
N THR A 448 -18.47 -26.62 4.79
CA THR A 448 -17.35 -27.45 4.32
C THR A 448 -17.22 -27.48 2.81
N ALA A 449 -18.17 -26.89 2.08
CA ALA A 449 -18.19 -26.86 0.63
C ALA A 449 -16.95 -26.10 0.08
N ARG A 450 -16.22 -26.77 -0.82
CA ARG A 450 -15.09 -26.15 -1.52
C ARG A 450 -15.59 -25.48 -2.79
N VAL A 451 -15.69 -24.17 -2.74
CA VAL A 451 -16.10 -23.35 -3.90
C VAL A 451 -14.86 -22.87 -4.61
N MET A 452 -14.69 -23.26 -5.87
CA MET A 452 -13.70 -22.65 -6.77
C MET A 452 -14.37 -21.48 -7.47
N THR A 453 -13.73 -20.35 -7.48
CA THR A 453 -14.20 -19.13 -8.15
C THR A 453 -13.27 -18.83 -9.33
N PRO A 454 -13.55 -19.37 -10.53
CA PRO A 454 -12.80 -19.03 -11.73
C PRO A 454 -12.87 -17.53 -11.99
N GLY A 455 -11.73 -16.90 -12.18
CA GLY A 455 -11.66 -15.45 -12.35
C GLY A 455 -11.10 -14.73 -11.12
N VAL A 456 -10.48 -13.62 -11.38
CA VAL A 456 -9.63 -12.86 -10.43
C VAL A 456 -10.42 -12.22 -9.28
N VAL A 457 -11.76 -12.16 -9.34
CA VAL A 457 -12.57 -11.23 -8.55
C VAL A 457 -12.59 -11.51 -7.05
N VAL A 458 -12.73 -12.76 -6.62
CA VAL A 458 -12.91 -13.03 -5.18
C VAL A 458 -11.60 -13.01 -4.43
N ASP A 459 -10.59 -13.66 -4.95
CA ASP A 459 -9.26 -13.69 -4.34
C ASP A 459 -8.63 -12.29 -4.40
N ALA A 460 -8.80 -11.59 -5.52
CA ALA A 460 -8.36 -10.21 -5.67
C ALA A 460 -9.10 -9.25 -4.73
N LEU A 461 -10.42 -9.38 -4.51
CA LEU A 461 -11.16 -8.54 -3.55
C LEU A 461 -10.66 -8.71 -2.12
N GLN A 462 -10.36 -9.93 -1.70
CA GLN A 462 -9.77 -10.18 -0.38
C GLN A 462 -8.36 -9.59 -0.31
N GLN A 463 -7.51 -9.88 -1.30
CA GLN A 463 -6.15 -9.36 -1.41
C GLN A 463 -6.13 -7.84 -1.37
N ILE A 464 -7.00 -7.17 -2.15
CA ILE A 464 -7.13 -5.71 -2.16
C ILE A 464 -7.55 -5.18 -0.80
N THR A 465 -8.54 -5.80 -0.15
CA THR A 465 -9.01 -5.33 1.15
C THR A 465 -7.89 -5.43 2.19
N VAL A 466 -7.14 -6.53 2.20
CA VAL A 466 -5.97 -6.72 3.08
C VAL A 466 -4.88 -5.68 2.77
N VAL A 467 -4.52 -5.51 1.50
CA VAL A 467 -3.49 -4.55 1.07
C VAL A 467 -3.91 -3.11 1.40
N LYS A 468 -5.16 -2.72 1.08
CA LYS A 468 -5.72 -1.41 1.46
C LYS A 468 -5.62 -1.15 2.95
N THR A 469 -5.98 -2.13 3.77
CA THR A 469 -5.94 -2.02 5.23
C THR A 469 -4.52 -1.86 5.75
N ILE A 470 -3.57 -2.67 5.27
CA ILE A 470 -2.15 -2.61 5.67
C ILE A 470 -1.52 -1.28 5.24
N LEU A 471 -1.76 -0.83 4.01
CA LEU A 471 -1.25 0.45 3.53
C LEU A 471 -1.86 1.63 4.27
N ALA A 472 -3.18 1.61 4.55
CA ALA A 472 -3.84 2.64 5.36
C ALA A 472 -3.25 2.72 6.78
N MET A 473 -3.03 1.57 7.44
CA MET A 473 -2.34 1.54 8.74
C MET A 473 -0.92 2.10 8.67
N GLY A 474 -0.16 1.72 7.64
CA GLY A 474 1.18 2.26 7.41
C GLY A 474 1.17 3.77 7.23
N MET A 475 0.23 4.31 6.45
CA MET A 475 0.08 5.75 6.25
C MET A 475 -0.29 6.48 7.55
N VAL A 476 -1.23 5.94 8.34
CA VAL A 476 -1.60 6.51 9.65
C VAL A 476 -0.41 6.51 10.60
N LEU A 477 0.32 5.40 10.69
CA LEU A 477 1.52 5.29 11.52
C LEU A 477 2.61 6.26 11.07
N GLY A 478 2.88 6.34 9.76
CA GLY A 478 3.81 7.30 9.18
C GLY A 478 3.42 8.75 9.46
N LEU A 479 2.13 9.09 9.42
CA LEU A 479 1.61 10.41 9.76
C LEU A 479 1.82 10.73 11.23
N ILE A 480 1.54 9.80 12.14
CA ILE A 480 1.78 9.96 13.60
C ILE A 480 3.26 10.24 13.85
N ILE A 481 4.16 9.43 13.25
CA ILE A 481 5.61 9.62 13.38
C ILE A 481 6.05 10.97 12.80
N GLY A 482 5.54 11.34 11.63
CA GLY A 482 5.85 12.61 10.96
C GLY A 482 5.39 13.82 11.77
N VAL A 483 4.19 13.78 12.32
CA VAL A 483 3.65 14.84 13.21
C VAL A 483 4.44 14.90 14.51
N ALA A 484 4.77 13.78 15.12
CA ALA A 484 5.62 13.73 16.32
C ALA A 484 6.99 14.34 16.06
N ALA A 485 7.64 13.98 14.95
CA ALA A 485 8.91 14.57 14.51
C ALA A 485 8.80 16.10 14.37
N TYR A 486 7.72 16.54 13.74
CA TYR A 486 7.44 17.97 13.58
C TYR A 486 7.29 18.68 14.93
N LEU A 487 6.45 18.17 15.84
CA LEU A 487 6.19 18.78 17.15
C LEU A 487 7.47 18.89 17.98
N VAL A 488 8.26 17.81 18.02
CA VAL A 488 9.54 17.79 18.72
C VAL A 488 10.51 18.85 18.17
N ALA A 489 10.63 18.95 16.87
CA ALA A 489 11.53 19.94 16.26
C ALA A 489 10.98 21.38 16.32
N ALA A 490 9.66 21.57 16.35
CA ALA A 490 9.05 22.88 16.54
C ALA A 490 9.26 23.40 17.98
N THR A 491 9.12 22.53 18.97
CA THR A 491 9.37 22.86 20.39
C THR A 491 10.83 23.23 20.63
N ASP A 492 11.78 22.50 20.07
CA ASP A 492 13.20 22.81 20.19
C ASP A 492 13.54 24.20 19.64
N ARG A 493 13.09 24.48 18.41
CA ARG A 493 13.29 25.79 17.80
C ARG A 493 12.68 26.94 18.62
N ALA A 494 11.52 26.69 19.21
CA ALA A 494 10.89 27.68 20.05
C ALA A 494 11.72 27.98 21.31
N VAL A 495 12.30 26.96 21.92
CA VAL A 495 13.20 27.10 23.08
C VAL A 495 14.49 27.83 22.67
N GLU A 496 15.13 27.46 21.57
CA GLU A 496 16.35 28.13 21.08
C GLU A 496 16.12 29.61 20.74
N ARG A 497 14.93 29.96 20.28
CA ARG A 497 14.59 31.32 19.82
C ARG A 497 14.04 32.23 20.92
N ARG A 498 13.74 31.73 22.11
CA ARG A 498 13.24 32.54 23.24
C ARG A 498 14.07 33.81 23.49
N PRO A 499 15.42 33.76 23.56
CA PRO A 499 16.21 34.98 23.81
C PRO A 499 16.05 36.03 22.73
N GLN A 500 16.01 35.61 21.46
CA GLN A 500 15.88 36.54 20.32
C GLN A 500 14.49 37.17 20.26
N VAL A 501 13.43 36.41 20.54
CA VAL A 501 12.05 36.93 20.61
C VAL A 501 11.88 37.92 21.78
N THR A 502 12.50 37.60 22.91
CA THR A 502 12.50 38.51 24.08
C THR A 502 13.23 39.83 23.77
N ALA A 503 14.40 39.77 23.13
CA ALA A 503 15.12 40.97 22.71
C ALA A 503 14.32 41.83 21.73
N LEU A 504 13.67 41.21 20.73
CA LEU A 504 12.79 41.95 19.77
C LEU A 504 11.53 42.53 20.45
N SER A 505 10.97 41.85 21.45
CA SER A 505 9.81 42.37 22.20
C SER A 505 10.21 43.56 23.07
N LEU A 506 11.42 43.59 23.62
CA LEU A 506 11.96 44.74 24.37
C LEU A 506 12.22 45.95 23.46
N LEU A 507 12.55 45.72 22.18
CA LEU A 507 12.67 46.79 21.17
C LEU A 507 11.30 47.27 20.66
N GLY A 508 10.18 46.81 21.22
CA GLY A 508 8.83 47.27 20.92
C GLY A 508 8.15 46.57 19.74
N ALA A 509 8.64 45.41 19.30
CA ALA A 509 7.98 44.65 18.26
C ALA A 509 6.62 44.12 18.70
N ARG A 510 5.57 44.36 17.92
CA ARG A 510 4.20 43.93 18.23
C ARG A 510 4.12 42.39 18.22
N PRO A 511 3.46 41.76 19.23
CA PRO A 511 3.33 40.30 19.31
C PRO A 511 2.66 39.69 18.09
N ARG A 512 1.73 40.38 17.44
CA ARG A 512 1.08 39.94 16.20
C ARG A 512 2.06 39.83 15.05
N THR A 513 2.99 40.78 14.91
CA THR A 513 4.03 40.77 13.86
C THR A 513 5.00 39.61 14.08
N LEU A 514 5.42 39.38 15.33
CA LEU A 514 6.31 38.25 15.66
C LEU A 514 5.67 36.90 15.36
N ARG A 515 4.39 36.73 15.68
CA ARG A 515 3.62 35.53 15.34
C ARG A 515 3.50 35.35 13.82
N ALA A 516 3.15 36.41 13.08
CA ALA A 516 3.05 36.36 11.62
C ALA A 516 4.39 35.97 10.96
N VAL A 517 5.50 36.54 11.42
CA VAL A 517 6.84 36.19 10.96
C VAL A 517 7.12 34.71 11.21
N GLN A 518 6.79 34.19 12.39
CA GLN A 518 7.08 32.80 12.74
C GLN A 518 6.22 31.82 11.95
N VAL A 519 4.92 32.09 11.80
CA VAL A 519 4.03 31.27 10.97
C VAL A 519 4.52 31.27 9.51
N ALA A 520 4.83 32.42 8.94
CA ALA A 520 5.32 32.52 7.56
C ALA A 520 6.64 31.78 7.33
N GLN A 521 7.54 31.79 8.33
CA GLN A 521 8.81 31.06 8.27
C GLN A 521 8.64 29.53 8.18
N VAL A 522 7.58 28.99 8.78
CA VAL A 522 7.31 27.55 8.82
C VAL A 522 6.41 27.13 7.66
N VAL A 523 5.31 27.85 7.48
CA VAL A 523 4.23 27.47 6.54
C VAL A 523 4.71 27.54 5.09
N LEU A 524 5.45 28.57 4.70
CA LEU A 524 5.77 28.77 3.30
C LEU A 524 6.73 27.70 2.75
N PRO A 525 7.87 27.36 3.40
CA PRO A 525 8.72 26.27 2.95
C PRO A 525 8.03 24.89 2.99
N LEU A 526 7.19 24.68 4.00
CA LEU A 526 6.43 23.44 4.14
C LEU A 526 5.40 23.29 3.00
N ALA A 527 4.65 24.34 2.70
CA ALA A 527 3.67 24.34 1.62
C ALA A 527 4.33 24.04 0.26
N VAL A 528 5.47 24.66 -0.03
CA VAL A 528 6.21 24.40 -1.27
C VAL A 528 6.75 22.97 -1.32
N GLY A 529 7.30 22.48 -0.20
CA GLY A 529 7.75 21.09 -0.11
C GLY A 529 6.62 20.11 -0.36
N LEU A 530 5.44 20.36 0.19
CA LEU A 530 4.25 19.51 0.02
C LEU A 530 3.71 19.56 -1.42
N VAL A 531 3.66 20.74 -2.05
CA VAL A 531 3.28 20.85 -3.46
C VAL A 531 4.23 20.06 -4.35
N LEU A 532 5.54 20.18 -4.12
CA LEU A 532 6.54 19.40 -4.86
C LEU A 532 6.39 17.90 -4.61
N ALA A 533 6.07 17.47 -3.37
CA ALA A 533 5.83 16.08 -3.04
C ALA A 533 4.61 15.52 -3.75
N VAL A 534 3.51 16.28 -3.79
CA VAL A 534 2.29 15.87 -4.49
C VAL A 534 2.54 15.77 -5.99
N VAL A 535 3.19 16.74 -6.61
CA VAL A 535 3.49 16.74 -8.04
C VAL A 535 4.44 15.59 -8.40
N ALA A 536 5.54 15.45 -7.67
CA ALA A 536 6.49 14.36 -7.90
C ALA A 536 5.90 12.98 -7.57
N GLY A 537 5.06 12.89 -6.54
CA GLY A 537 4.37 11.68 -6.16
C GLY A 537 3.35 11.24 -7.20
N LYS A 538 2.55 12.17 -7.71
CA LYS A 538 1.60 11.88 -8.80
C LYS A 538 2.29 11.51 -10.11
N ALA A 539 3.40 12.15 -10.44
CA ALA A 539 4.20 11.77 -11.60
C ALA A 539 4.78 10.35 -11.44
N ALA A 540 5.29 10.02 -10.25
CA ALA A 540 5.81 8.69 -9.95
C ALA A 540 4.71 7.62 -9.95
N GLU A 541 3.54 7.93 -9.41
CA GLU A 541 2.34 7.08 -9.46
C GLU A 541 1.92 6.81 -10.91
N SER A 542 1.78 7.86 -11.73
CA SER A 542 1.41 7.71 -13.15
C SER A 542 2.44 6.91 -13.94
N SER A 543 3.74 7.12 -13.69
CA SER A 543 4.80 6.32 -14.33
C SER A 543 4.77 4.85 -13.90
N TYR A 544 4.38 4.58 -12.66
CA TYR A 544 4.19 3.22 -12.15
C TYR A 544 3.00 2.52 -12.85
N LEU A 545 1.85 3.20 -12.98
CA LEU A 545 0.68 2.68 -13.67
C LEU A 545 0.97 2.36 -15.14
N VAL A 546 1.79 3.18 -15.81
CA VAL A 546 2.22 2.91 -17.19
C VAL A 546 3.04 1.61 -17.31
N THR A 547 3.91 1.32 -16.32
CA THR A 547 4.72 0.09 -16.33
C THR A 547 3.93 -1.15 -15.92
N GLY A 548 2.88 -1.01 -15.14
CA GLY A 548 1.97 -2.08 -14.74
C GLY A 548 0.95 -2.51 -15.80
N GLY A 549 0.97 -1.88 -16.98
CA GLY A 549 0.05 -2.21 -18.08
C GLY A 549 -1.39 -1.71 -17.88
N GLY A 550 -1.60 -0.80 -16.93
CA GLY A 550 -2.92 -0.21 -16.66
C GLY A 550 -3.40 0.70 -17.80
N GLU A 551 -4.68 0.63 -18.12
CA GLU A 551 -5.32 1.52 -19.10
C GLU A 551 -5.41 2.97 -18.60
N VAL A 552 -5.39 3.19 -17.27
CA VAL A 552 -5.54 4.50 -16.65
C VAL A 552 -4.17 5.10 -16.40
N PHE A 553 -3.81 6.05 -17.24
CA PHE A 553 -2.57 6.82 -17.10
C PHE A 553 -2.63 7.85 -15.96
N TRP A 554 -3.78 8.45 -15.71
CA TRP A 554 -3.95 9.48 -14.70
C TRP A 554 -5.27 9.31 -13.95
N ASP A 555 -5.18 8.99 -12.65
CA ASP A 555 -6.34 9.02 -11.76
C ASP A 555 -6.29 10.24 -10.83
N GLY A 556 -7.31 11.09 -10.96
CA GLY A 556 -7.46 12.28 -10.11
C GLY A 556 -8.16 12.03 -8.78
N ALA A 557 -8.71 10.84 -8.54
CA ALA A 557 -9.59 10.58 -7.40
C ALA A 557 -8.91 10.78 -6.03
N GLY A 558 -7.63 10.42 -5.92
CA GLY A 558 -6.86 10.57 -4.67
C GLY A 558 -6.24 11.95 -4.44
N VAL A 559 -6.17 12.81 -5.45
CA VAL A 559 -5.56 14.14 -5.32
C VAL A 559 -6.22 14.99 -4.24
N PRO A 560 -7.57 15.06 -4.14
CA PRO A 560 -8.22 15.82 -3.07
C PRO A 560 -7.85 15.34 -1.67
N LEU A 561 -7.73 14.04 -1.47
CA LEU A 561 -7.34 13.46 -0.18
C LEU A 561 -5.90 13.83 0.20
N LEU A 562 -4.97 13.69 -0.74
CA LEU A 562 -3.56 14.08 -0.54
C LEU A 562 -3.43 15.57 -0.24
N LEU A 563 -4.17 16.43 -0.95
CA LEU A 563 -4.19 17.87 -0.69
C LEU A 563 -4.81 18.19 0.67
N ALA A 564 -5.91 17.53 1.05
CA ALA A 564 -6.53 17.70 2.36
C ALA A 564 -5.58 17.28 3.49
N CYS A 565 -4.89 16.15 3.35
CA CYS A 565 -3.84 15.72 4.29
C CYS A 565 -2.69 16.74 4.37
N ALA A 566 -2.20 17.20 3.23
CA ALA A 566 -1.13 18.19 3.18
C ALA A 566 -1.54 19.52 3.84
N LEU A 567 -2.75 20.02 3.56
CA LEU A 567 -3.31 21.23 4.18
C LEU A 567 -3.53 21.03 5.69
N GLY A 568 -4.05 19.87 6.10
CA GLY A 568 -4.19 19.50 7.51
C GLY A 568 -2.87 19.55 8.25
N VAL A 569 -1.81 18.99 7.67
CA VAL A 569 -0.45 19.05 8.22
C VAL A 569 0.05 20.49 8.34
N VAL A 570 -0.14 21.32 7.31
CA VAL A 570 0.22 22.74 7.36
C VAL A 570 -0.54 23.47 8.46
N ALA A 571 -1.84 23.22 8.61
CA ALA A 571 -2.68 23.81 9.66
C ALA A 571 -2.20 23.39 11.06
N VAL A 572 -1.95 22.10 11.28
CA VAL A 572 -1.40 21.59 12.56
C VAL A 572 -0.03 22.21 12.85
N ALA A 573 0.81 22.33 11.84
CA ALA A 573 2.11 22.99 11.95
C ALA A 573 2.01 24.46 12.32
N ALA A 574 1.08 25.18 11.70
CA ALA A 574 0.82 26.60 12.00
C ALA A 574 0.30 26.78 13.43
N VAL A 575 -0.71 26.00 13.83
CA VAL A 575 -1.32 26.06 15.16
C VAL A 575 -0.33 25.62 16.25
N GLY A 576 0.42 24.54 16.03
CA GLY A 576 1.42 24.03 16.97
C GLY A 576 2.59 25.01 17.22
N SER A 577 2.84 25.93 16.29
CA SER A 577 3.85 26.99 16.47
C SER A 577 3.39 28.19 17.32
N LEU A 578 2.07 28.37 17.53
CA LEU A 578 1.49 29.56 18.18
C LEU A 578 1.65 29.62 19.72
N PRO A 579 1.48 28.54 20.52
CA PRO A 579 1.45 28.62 21.98
C PRO A 579 2.79 28.99 22.62
N LEU A 580 3.87 28.89 21.88
CA LEU A 580 5.23 29.08 22.37
C LEU A 580 5.65 30.57 22.49
N ILE A 581 4.83 31.50 21.99
CA ILE A 581 5.14 32.95 21.98
C ILE A 581 4.35 33.72 23.04
N GLY A 582 3.43 33.10 23.76
CA GLY A 582 2.38 33.82 24.48
C GLY A 582 2.50 33.94 25.99
N ARG A 583 3.48 33.34 26.68
CA ARG A 583 3.50 33.33 28.14
C ARG A 583 4.82 33.84 28.74
N ARG A 584 4.73 35.06 29.31
CA ARG A 584 5.64 35.77 30.25
C ARG A 584 7.06 35.97 29.75
N ILE A 585 7.41 37.26 29.63
CA ILE A 585 8.79 37.77 29.60
C ILE A 585 9.41 37.31 30.93
N ASP A 586 10.39 36.41 30.84
CA ASP A 586 11.14 35.94 32.00
C ASP A 586 12.37 36.85 32.17
N PRO A 587 12.40 37.74 33.18
CA PRO A 587 13.50 38.68 33.36
C PRO A 587 14.85 38.00 33.63
N GLU A 588 14.82 36.74 34.13
CA GLU A 588 16.05 35.98 34.39
C GLU A 588 16.82 35.56 33.11
N LEU A 589 16.12 35.49 31.97
CA LEU A 589 16.79 35.17 30.68
C LEU A 589 17.66 36.33 30.17
N ILE A 590 17.43 37.56 30.65
CA ILE A 590 18.19 38.76 30.28
C ILE A 590 19.49 38.85 31.08
N ARG A 591 19.55 38.21 32.25
CA ARG A 591 20.67 38.28 33.18
C ARG A 591 21.75 37.21 32.94
N ARG A 592 21.59 36.37 31.95
CA ARG A 592 22.46 35.22 31.68
C ARG A 592 23.42 35.40 30.50
N ASP A 593 23.58 36.60 29.96
CA ASP A 593 24.63 36.92 28.98
C ASP A 593 25.87 37.53 29.64
#